data_d21dbc3c877ab219f890d5134d75a0ae
#
_entry.id   d21dbc3c877ab219f890d5134d75a0ae
#
_cell.length_a   1.000
_cell.length_b   1.000
_cell.length_c   1.000
_cell.angle_alpha   90.00
_cell.angle_beta   90.00
_cell.angle_gamma   90.00
#
_symmetry.space_group_name_H-M   'P 1'
#
loop_
_entity.id
_entity.type
_entity.pdbx_description
1 polymer ?
#
loop_
_entity_poly.entity_id
_entity_poly.type
_entity_poly.pdbx_seq_one_letter_code
_entity_poly.pdbx_strand_id
1 'polypeptide(L)'
;MKYLTDNTRITGLMEVSPPVEVIEKLPISEKVSELVFNSRNEISDILHGNEDRLVVVVGPCSIHDPKAAIEYAKKLKTLEKDLKDQLKIVMRVYFEKPRTTVGWKGLINDPDLNNSYDVNKGCLLYTSPSPRDRY
;
A
#
# COMPACT_ATOMS: atom_id res chain seq x y z
N MET A 1 -2.92 44.04 -11.39
CA MET A 1 -4.22 44.10 -10.65
C MET A 1 -3.97 44.65 -9.26
N LYS A 2 -4.90 45.49 -8.74
CA LYS A 2 -4.72 46.15 -7.44
C LYS A 2 -4.95 45.18 -6.26
N TYR A 3 -5.65 44.07 -6.47
CA TYR A 3 -5.98 43.09 -5.45
C TYR A 3 -5.71 41.68 -6.00
N LEU A 4 -5.09 40.81 -5.21
CA LEU A 4 -4.87 39.39 -5.52
C LEU A 4 -6.18 38.64 -5.21
N THR A 5 -6.79 38.07 -6.25
CA THR A 5 -8.06 37.35 -6.15
C THR A 5 -7.92 35.85 -6.41
N ASP A 6 -6.84 35.44 -7.06
CA ASP A 6 -6.59 34.06 -7.44
C ASP A 6 -5.54 33.40 -6.53
N ASN A 7 -5.71 32.12 -6.27
CA ASN A 7 -4.76 31.28 -5.53
C ASN A 7 -4.41 31.79 -4.12
N THR A 8 -5.28 32.55 -3.49
CA THR A 8 -5.02 33.17 -2.18
C THR A 8 -4.77 32.20 -1.04
N ARG A 9 -5.10 30.91 -1.23
CA ARG A 9 -4.90 29.82 -0.26
C ARG A 9 -3.82 28.83 -0.65
N ILE A 10 -3.17 29.02 -1.81
CA ILE A 10 -2.07 28.18 -2.26
C ILE A 10 -0.78 28.79 -1.75
N THR A 11 -0.05 28.06 -0.92
CA THR A 11 1.22 28.50 -0.33
C THR A 11 2.42 28.11 -1.18
N GLY A 12 2.27 27.12 -2.09
CA GLY A 12 3.30 26.67 -2.99
C GLY A 12 2.82 25.53 -3.89
N LEU A 13 3.61 25.23 -4.89
CA LEU A 13 3.44 24.08 -5.78
C LEU A 13 4.71 23.24 -5.69
N MET A 14 4.56 21.92 -5.53
CA MET A 14 5.66 20.96 -5.59
C MET A 14 5.45 20.03 -6.77
N GLU A 15 6.54 19.74 -7.46
CA GLU A 15 6.54 18.74 -8.52
C GLU A 15 6.46 17.34 -7.94
N VAL A 16 5.61 16.49 -8.52
CA VAL A 16 5.48 15.09 -8.14
C VAL A 16 6.26 14.25 -9.14
N SER A 17 7.15 13.38 -8.64
CA SER A 17 7.93 12.47 -9.49
C SER A 17 7.01 11.58 -10.32
N PRO A 18 7.26 11.43 -11.62
CA PRO A 18 6.46 10.58 -12.48
C PRO A 18 6.60 9.10 -12.04
N PRO A 19 5.55 8.28 -12.22
CA PRO A 19 5.56 6.88 -11.79
C PRO A 19 6.73 6.06 -12.35
N VAL A 20 7.20 6.36 -13.55
CA VAL A 20 8.34 5.68 -14.18
C VAL A 20 9.61 5.82 -13.35
N GLU A 21 9.92 7.01 -12.84
CA GLU A 21 11.10 7.21 -11.98
C GLU A 21 11.01 6.43 -10.66
N VAL A 22 9.80 6.32 -10.12
CA VAL A 22 9.58 5.56 -8.88
C VAL A 22 9.78 4.07 -9.12
N ILE A 23 9.29 3.54 -10.24
CA ILE A 23 9.46 2.14 -10.65
C ILE A 23 10.94 1.82 -10.93
N GLU A 24 11.67 2.75 -11.56
CA GLU A 24 13.11 2.58 -11.80
C GLU A 24 13.93 2.56 -10.51
N LYS A 25 13.56 3.39 -9.54
CA LYS A 25 14.21 3.42 -8.22
C LYS A 25 13.92 2.18 -7.37
N LEU A 26 12.72 1.61 -7.53
CA LEU A 26 12.23 0.47 -6.76
C LEU A 26 11.61 -0.58 -7.71
N PRO A 27 12.42 -1.26 -8.51
CA PRO A 27 11.93 -2.29 -9.42
C PRO A 27 11.35 -3.47 -8.63
N ILE A 28 10.30 -4.07 -9.18
CA ILE A 28 9.72 -5.30 -8.65
C ILE A 28 10.72 -6.46 -8.85
N SER A 29 10.95 -7.24 -7.80
CA SER A 29 11.78 -8.45 -7.92
C SER A 29 11.01 -9.58 -8.64
N GLU A 30 11.74 -10.53 -9.25
CA GLU A 30 11.14 -11.71 -9.87
C GLU A 30 10.27 -12.49 -8.87
N LYS A 31 10.77 -12.66 -7.64
CA LYS A 31 10.06 -13.34 -6.57
C LYS A 31 8.71 -12.70 -6.22
N VAL A 32 8.65 -11.36 -6.20
CA VAL A 32 7.38 -10.65 -5.95
C VAL A 32 6.46 -10.75 -7.15
N SER A 33 7.00 -10.62 -8.35
CA SER A 33 6.24 -10.78 -9.58
C SER A 33 5.59 -12.16 -9.66
N GLU A 34 6.35 -13.23 -9.39
CA GLU A 34 5.86 -14.61 -9.32
C GLU A 34 4.77 -14.77 -8.23
N LEU A 35 5.02 -14.25 -7.03
CA LEU A 35 4.05 -14.31 -5.95
C LEU A 35 2.72 -13.65 -6.32
N VAL A 36 2.77 -12.47 -6.94
CA VAL A 36 1.56 -11.75 -7.35
C VAL A 36 0.82 -12.51 -8.44
N PHE A 37 1.55 -13.03 -9.43
CA PHE A 37 0.98 -13.80 -10.52
C PHE A 37 0.28 -15.06 -9.99
N ASN A 38 0.96 -15.87 -9.19
CA ASN A 38 0.42 -17.09 -8.62
C ASN A 38 -0.77 -16.81 -7.70
N SER A 39 -0.67 -15.78 -6.84
CA SER A 39 -1.78 -15.43 -5.95
C SER A 39 -3.02 -14.97 -6.69
N ARG A 40 -2.88 -14.27 -7.82
CA ARG A 40 -4.02 -13.88 -8.67
C ARG A 40 -4.71 -15.09 -9.29
N ASN A 41 -3.93 -16.06 -9.78
CA ASN A 41 -4.48 -17.28 -10.34
C ASN A 41 -5.21 -18.11 -9.28
N GLU A 42 -4.60 -18.34 -8.11
CA GLU A 42 -5.23 -19.04 -6.99
C GLU A 42 -6.54 -18.37 -6.55
N ILE A 43 -6.55 -17.03 -6.42
CA ILE A 43 -7.78 -16.29 -6.07
C ILE A 43 -8.84 -16.46 -7.16
N SER A 44 -8.44 -16.40 -8.42
CA SER A 44 -9.35 -16.62 -9.54
C SER A 44 -9.96 -18.01 -9.50
N ASP A 45 -9.17 -19.04 -9.24
CA ASP A 45 -9.63 -20.43 -9.15
C ASP A 45 -10.62 -20.63 -8.01
N ILE A 46 -10.34 -20.05 -6.85
CA ILE A 46 -11.27 -20.09 -5.70
C ILE A 46 -12.59 -19.40 -6.05
N LEU A 47 -12.54 -18.21 -6.66
CA LEU A 47 -13.76 -17.46 -7.00
C LEU A 47 -14.61 -18.14 -8.09
N HIS A 48 -14.00 -18.94 -8.96
CA HIS A 48 -14.72 -19.72 -9.97
C HIS A 48 -15.13 -21.13 -9.51
N GLY A 49 -14.82 -21.49 -8.25
CA GLY A 49 -15.16 -22.79 -7.70
C GLY A 49 -14.28 -23.96 -8.18
N ASN A 50 -13.12 -23.65 -8.74
CA ASN A 50 -12.13 -24.65 -9.14
C ASN A 50 -11.29 -25.15 -7.94
N GLU A 51 -11.39 -24.44 -6.83
CA GLU A 51 -10.67 -24.72 -5.59
C GLU A 51 -11.55 -24.42 -4.37
N ASP A 52 -11.53 -25.28 -3.34
CA ASP A 52 -12.45 -25.22 -2.19
C ASP A 52 -11.98 -24.29 -1.06
N ARG A 53 -10.78 -23.71 -1.13
CA ARG A 53 -10.29 -22.79 -0.11
C ARG A 53 -11.13 -21.50 -0.06
N LEU A 54 -11.12 -20.83 1.08
CA LEU A 54 -11.73 -19.50 1.23
C LEU A 54 -10.68 -18.40 1.07
N VAL A 55 -11.03 -17.34 0.34
CA VAL A 55 -10.22 -16.10 0.30
C VAL A 55 -10.54 -15.24 1.50
N VAL A 56 -9.53 -14.94 2.33
CA VAL A 56 -9.68 -14.07 3.50
C VAL A 56 -8.81 -12.84 3.34
N VAL A 57 -9.44 -11.66 3.22
CA VAL A 57 -8.74 -10.37 3.18
C VAL A 57 -8.73 -9.78 4.59
N VAL A 58 -7.55 -9.69 5.20
CA VAL A 58 -7.39 -9.26 6.59
C VAL A 58 -6.25 -8.24 6.73
N GLY A 59 -6.44 -7.25 7.57
CA GLY A 59 -5.42 -6.24 7.83
C GLY A 59 -5.98 -4.97 8.46
N PRO A 60 -5.09 -4.01 8.77
CA PRO A 60 -5.48 -2.75 9.38
C PRO A 60 -6.36 -1.90 8.45
N CYS A 61 -7.12 -0.98 9.03
CA CYS A 61 -7.93 -0.02 8.27
C CYS A 61 -7.06 0.82 7.32
N SER A 62 -5.94 1.33 7.82
CA SER A 62 -4.87 1.92 7.00
C SER A 62 -3.54 1.79 7.72
N ILE A 63 -2.47 1.72 6.93
CA ILE A 63 -1.10 1.70 7.44
C ILE A 63 -0.66 3.13 7.72
N HIS A 64 -0.13 3.35 8.92
CA HIS A 64 0.45 4.64 9.34
C HIS A 64 1.94 4.48 9.71
N ASP A 65 2.36 3.26 10.04
CA ASP A 65 3.74 2.91 10.37
C ASP A 65 4.18 1.69 9.55
N PRO A 66 5.16 1.86 8.63
CA PRO A 66 5.69 0.76 7.82
C PRO A 66 6.30 -0.38 8.66
N LYS A 67 6.92 -0.07 9.81
CA LYS A 67 7.51 -1.10 10.68
C LYS A 67 6.44 -1.99 11.30
N ALA A 68 5.39 -1.38 11.84
CA ALA A 68 4.24 -2.12 12.37
C ALA A 68 3.55 -2.97 11.30
N ALA A 69 3.46 -2.47 10.06
CA ALA A 69 2.92 -3.22 8.93
C ALA A 69 3.75 -4.48 8.62
N ILE A 70 5.08 -4.37 8.66
CA ILE A 70 6.00 -5.50 8.46
C ILE A 70 5.85 -6.54 9.58
N GLU A 71 5.78 -6.10 10.83
CA GLU A 71 5.56 -7.00 11.96
C GLU A 71 4.23 -7.76 11.83
N TYR A 72 3.17 -7.06 11.44
CA TYR A 72 1.87 -7.67 11.17
C TYR A 72 1.97 -8.71 10.05
N ALA A 73 2.61 -8.37 8.95
CA ALA A 73 2.80 -9.28 7.81
C ALA A 73 3.56 -10.56 8.21
N LYS A 74 4.59 -10.45 9.06
CA LYS A 74 5.35 -11.60 9.56
C LYS A 74 4.46 -12.55 10.38
N LYS A 75 3.64 -12.02 11.28
CA LYS A 75 2.69 -12.80 12.06
C LYS A 75 1.66 -13.48 11.16
N LEU A 76 1.13 -12.74 10.19
CA LEU A 76 0.17 -13.27 9.24
C LEU A 76 0.75 -14.39 8.38
N LYS A 77 2.02 -14.25 7.95
CA LYS A 77 2.72 -15.30 7.20
C LYS A 77 2.90 -16.60 7.99
N THR A 78 3.01 -16.52 9.31
CA THR A 78 3.05 -17.72 10.16
C THR A 78 1.70 -18.44 10.14
N LEU A 79 0.61 -17.70 10.32
CA LEU A 79 -0.75 -18.24 10.24
C LEU A 79 -1.07 -18.80 8.84
N GLU A 80 -0.60 -18.16 7.78
CA GLU A 80 -0.80 -18.62 6.40
C GLU A 80 -0.26 -20.04 6.21
N LYS A 81 0.88 -20.39 6.82
CA LYS A 81 1.48 -21.73 6.71
C LYS A 81 0.59 -22.81 7.34
N ASP A 82 -0.03 -22.48 8.48
CA ASP A 82 -0.84 -23.42 9.23
C ASP A 82 -2.23 -23.61 8.58
N LEU A 83 -2.72 -22.60 7.88
CA LEU A 83 -4.06 -22.55 7.32
C LEU A 83 -4.11 -22.67 5.78
N LYS A 84 -2.97 -22.88 5.12
CA LYS A 84 -2.83 -22.84 3.66
C LYS A 84 -3.77 -23.79 2.91
N ASP A 85 -4.14 -24.92 3.53
CA ASP A 85 -4.99 -25.94 2.92
C ASP A 85 -6.50 -25.58 2.99
N GLN A 86 -6.86 -24.57 3.77
CA GLN A 86 -8.24 -24.13 3.98
C GLN A 86 -8.47 -22.68 3.55
N LEU A 87 -7.46 -21.83 3.71
CA LEU A 87 -7.57 -20.40 3.49
C LEU A 87 -6.49 -19.87 2.55
N LYS A 88 -6.91 -19.02 1.61
CA LYS A 88 -6.01 -18.10 0.91
C LYS A 88 -6.05 -16.75 1.63
N ILE A 89 -5.00 -16.47 2.41
CA ILE A 89 -4.92 -15.23 3.20
C ILE A 89 -4.28 -14.13 2.35
N VAL A 90 -4.98 -13.01 2.23
CA VAL A 90 -4.53 -11.79 1.56
C VAL A 90 -4.42 -10.68 2.58
N MET A 91 -3.23 -10.13 2.75
CA MET A 91 -3.03 -8.98 3.63
C MET A 91 -3.62 -7.73 3.00
N ARG A 92 -4.54 -7.08 3.71
CA ARG A 92 -5.00 -5.75 3.31
C ARG A 92 -3.92 -4.72 3.61
N VAL A 93 -3.49 -4.01 2.56
CA VAL A 93 -2.51 -2.93 2.65
C VAL A 93 -3.16 -1.68 2.06
N TYR A 94 -3.52 -0.72 2.92
CA TYR A 94 -4.20 0.50 2.51
C TYR A 94 -3.46 1.71 3.08
N PHE A 95 -3.04 2.61 2.20
CA PHE A 95 -2.16 3.73 2.54
C PHE A 95 -2.84 5.09 2.56
N GLU A 96 -4.12 5.13 2.20
CA GLU A 96 -4.91 6.35 2.21
C GLU A 96 -5.95 6.33 3.33
N LYS A 97 -6.40 7.53 3.71
CA LYS A 97 -7.58 7.74 4.54
C LYS A 97 -8.46 8.78 3.86
N PRO A 98 -9.49 8.35 3.11
CA PRO A 98 -10.43 9.29 2.51
C PRO A 98 -11.20 10.00 3.63
N ARG A 99 -10.86 11.26 3.85
CA ARG A 99 -11.51 12.11 4.84
C ARG A 99 -12.08 13.33 4.15
N THR A 100 -13.33 13.66 4.49
CA THR A 100 -14.04 14.77 3.85
C THR A 100 -13.60 16.13 4.37
N THR A 101 -13.28 16.26 5.67
CA THR A 101 -13.08 17.57 6.26
C THR A 101 -11.78 17.67 7.06
N VAL A 102 -11.60 16.85 8.10
CA VAL A 102 -10.51 17.00 9.07
C VAL A 102 -9.80 15.66 9.30
N GLY A 103 -8.50 15.71 9.55
CA GLY A 103 -7.67 14.59 9.95
C GLY A 103 -6.66 14.16 8.90
N TRP A 104 -5.75 13.30 9.34
CA TRP A 104 -4.67 12.78 8.52
C TRP A 104 -5.18 12.04 7.27
N LYS A 105 -4.62 12.38 6.12
CA LYS A 105 -5.06 11.91 4.78
C LYS A 105 -4.49 10.55 4.38
N GLY A 106 -3.61 9.97 5.18
CA GLY A 106 -2.96 8.70 4.90
C GLY A 106 -1.48 8.81 4.59
N LEU A 107 -0.81 7.67 4.59
CA LEU A 107 0.65 7.58 4.46
C LEU A 107 1.18 8.12 3.12
N ILE A 108 0.41 7.98 2.02
CA ILE A 108 0.81 8.53 0.73
C ILE A 108 0.84 10.05 0.77
N ASN A 109 -0.15 10.67 1.41
CA ASN A 109 -0.31 12.11 1.39
C ASN A 109 0.53 12.83 2.43
N ASP A 110 0.73 12.23 3.61
CA ASP A 110 1.47 12.82 4.72
C ASP A 110 2.19 11.72 5.50
N PRO A 111 3.33 11.23 4.97
CA PRO A 111 4.05 10.09 5.52
C PRO A 111 4.65 10.32 6.90
N ASP A 112 4.95 11.58 7.23
CA ASP A 112 5.59 11.96 8.49
C ASP A 112 4.60 12.40 9.58
N LEU A 113 3.29 12.42 9.29
CA LEU A 113 2.22 12.85 10.20
C LEU A 113 2.41 14.28 10.74
N ASN A 114 3.03 15.15 9.96
CA ASN A 114 3.42 16.49 10.37
C ASN A 114 2.83 17.60 9.47
N ASN A 115 1.90 17.24 8.59
CA ASN A 115 1.29 18.10 7.57
C ASN A 115 2.30 18.70 6.56
N SER A 116 3.44 18.03 6.35
CA SER A 116 4.38 18.41 5.29
C SER A 116 3.86 18.06 3.89
N TYR A 117 2.96 17.08 3.83
CA TYR A 117 2.38 16.56 2.58
C TYR A 117 3.44 16.13 1.55
N ASP A 118 4.52 15.50 2.01
CA ASP A 118 5.57 14.98 1.14
C ASP A 118 5.08 13.75 0.37
N VAL A 119 4.34 14.00 -0.69
CA VAL A 119 3.75 12.97 -1.55
C VAL A 119 4.84 12.14 -2.24
N ASN A 120 5.99 12.72 -2.59
CA ASN A 120 7.09 11.99 -3.19
C ASN A 120 7.63 10.90 -2.26
N LYS A 121 7.83 11.23 -0.99
CA LYS A 121 8.20 10.25 0.04
C LYS A 121 7.08 9.22 0.27
N GLY A 122 5.83 9.66 0.30
CA GLY A 122 4.67 8.79 0.42
C GLY A 122 4.59 7.77 -0.72
N CYS A 123 4.82 8.19 -1.96
CA CYS A 123 4.88 7.31 -3.12
C CYS A 123 6.01 6.29 -3.03
N LEU A 124 7.20 6.68 -2.57
CA LEU A 124 8.32 5.76 -2.36
C LEU A 124 8.00 4.70 -1.31
N LEU A 125 7.33 5.06 -0.22
CA LEU A 125 6.90 4.11 0.81
C LEU A 125 5.82 3.14 0.30
N TYR A 126 4.93 3.62 -0.55
CA TYR A 126 3.88 2.81 -1.18
C TYR A 126 4.45 1.79 -2.18
N THR A 127 5.40 2.20 -3.00
CA THR A 127 6.05 1.36 -4.02
C THR A 127 7.22 0.55 -3.46
N SER A 128 7.65 0.83 -2.22
CA SER A 128 8.67 0.04 -1.54
C SER A 128 8.33 -1.45 -1.60
N PRO A 129 9.32 -2.32 -1.84
CA PRO A 129 9.09 -3.76 -1.96
C PRO A 129 8.21 -4.27 -0.83
N SER A 130 7.26 -5.13 -1.19
CA SER A 130 6.36 -5.76 -0.24
C SER A 130 7.14 -6.27 0.98
N PRO A 131 6.56 -6.24 2.19
CA PRO A 131 7.17 -6.87 3.37
C PRO A 131 7.65 -8.32 3.14
N ARG A 132 7.11 -8.99 2.11
CA ARG A 132 7.54 -10.34 1.73
C ARG A 132 8.90 -10.42 1.04
N ASP A 133 9.41 -9.30 0.49
CA ASP A 133 10.70 -9.28 -0.23
C ASP A 133 11.91 -9.13 0.66
N ARG A 134 11.71 -8.73 1.89
CA ARG A 134 12.82 -8.44 2.82
C ARG A 134 13.19 -9.62 3.72
N TYR A 135 12.56 -10.80 3.54
CA TYR A 135 12.80 -11.96 4.42
C TYR A 135 12.75 -13.29 3.66
#